data_5fd76eb992d2b12e3b7a4ac2a659b793
#
_entry.id   5fd76eb992d2b12e3b7a4ac2a659b793
#
_cell.length_a   1.000
_cell.length_b   1.000
_cell.length_c   1.000
_cell.angle_alpha   90.00
_cell.angle_beta   90.00
_cell.angle_gamma   90.00
#
_symmetry.space_group_name_H-M   'P 1'
#
loop_
_entity.id
_entity.type
_entity.pdbx_description
1 polymer ?
#
loop_
_entity_poly.entity_id
_entity_poly.type
_entity_poly.pdbx_seq_one_letter_code
_entity_poly.pdbx_strand_id
1 'polypeptide(L)'
;VTVHLVGAGPGDPGLLTLRGGELLREADVVVHDRLVRPEMLALARSDAELIDVGKSPGGPSTTQDDINALLVELGRSGRSIVRLKGGDPYVFGRGGEEAEVLRRAGIAYEVVPGITSAVAAPAAAGIPVTHRDHASGFAVITAHQDPATDRSLDWEALARSRLTLVVLMGASRAAAIAERLVDAGLAPDTPAAAVHRGTQPDQQVWRGRLADLGSEPIRPPATLVIGSVADEDLRDLTQPG
;
A
#
# COMPACT_ATOMS: atom_id res chain seq x y z
N VAL A 1 26.74 -10.30 -4.30
CA VAL A 1 25.49 -10.54 -3.57
C VAL A 1 24.65 -9.29 -3.63
N THR A 2 23.41 -9.41 -3.97
CA THR A 2 22.49 -8.28 -4.15
C THR A 2 21.31 -8.47 -3.20
N VAL A 3 20.92 -7.41 -2.52
CA VAL A 3 19.66 -7.36 -1.77
C VAL A 3 18.56 -6.86 -2.72
N HIS A 4 17.49 -7.61 -2.90
CA HIS A 4 16.38 -7.26 -3.76
C HIS A 4 15.22 -6.70 -2.94
N LEU A 5 14.90 -5.40 -3.10
CA LEU A 5 13.73 -4.77 -2.51
C LEU A 5 12.54 -5.00 -3.46
N VAL A 6 11.69 -5.96 -3.15
CA VAL A 6 10.66 -6.47 -4.07
C VAL A 6 9.26 -6.07 -3.57
N GLY A 7 8.47 -5.48 -4.44
CA GLY A 7 7.06 -5.21 -4.19
C GLY A 7 6.22 -6.48 -4.36
N ALA A 8 5.53 -6.88 -3.30
CA ALA A 8 4.62 -8.03 -3.29
C ALA A 8 3.27 -7.75 -3.95
N GLY A 9 3.00 -6.49 -4.32
CA GLY A 9 1.69 -6.11 -4.80
C GLY A 9 0.63 -6.00 -3.69
N PRO A 10 -0.66 -5.91 -4.07
CA PRO A 10 -1.76 -5.58 -3.16
C PRO A 10 -2.28 -6.76 -2.33
N GLY A 11 -1.88 -7.99 -2.66
CA GLY A 11 -2.29 -9.19 -1.93
C GLY A 11 -2.65 -10.40 -2.79
N ASP A 12 -3.13 -10.20 -4.01
CA ASP A 12 -3.31 -11.28 -4.99
C ASP A 12 -1.94 -11.72 -5.55
N PRO A 13 -1.53 -13.00 -5.40
CA PRO A 13 -0.29 -13.50 -5.98
C PRO A 13 -0.20 -13.35 -7.50
N GLY A 14 -1.32 -13.33 -8.21
CA GLY A 14 -1.39 -13.09 -9.66
C GLY A 14 -0.96 -11.67 -10.08
N LEU A 15 -0.86 -10.75 -9.10
CA LEU A 15 -0.39 -9.38 -9.30
C LEU A 15 1.08 -9.17 -8.89
N LEU A 16 1.80 -10.23 -8.55
CA LEU A 16 3.25 -10.18 -8.40
C LEU A 16 3.90 -10.01 -9.77
N THR A 17 4.88 -9.13 -9.87
CA THR A 17 5.62 -9.00 -11.12
C THR A 17 6.40 -10.27 -11.45
N LEU A 18 6.62 -10.56 -12.74
CA LEU A 18 7.42 -11.71 -13.17
C LEU A 18 8.80 -11.70 -12.50
N ARG A 19 9.47 -10.54 -12.52
CA ARG A 19 10.79 -10.37 -11.89
C ARG A 19 10.76 -10.61 -10.39
N GLY A 20 9.74 -10.11 -9.70
CA GLY A 20 9.56 -10.37 -8.26
C GLY A 20 9.37 -11.86 -7.96
N GLY A 21 8.60 -12.56 -8.79
CA GLY A 21 8.38 -13.99 -8.66
C GLY A 21 9.62 -14.83 -8.94
N GLU A 22 10.45 -14.45 -9.92
CA GLU A 22 11.75 -15.08 -10.19
C GLU A 22 12.67 -14.98 -8.98
N LEU A 23 12.90 -13.76 -8.50
CA LEU A 23 13.77 -13.50 -7.36
C LEU A 23 13.31 -14.21 -6.09
N LEU A 24 11.99 -14.25 -5.86
CA LEU A 24 11.42 -14.93 -4.69
C LEU A 24 11.69 -16.45 -4.71
N ARG A 25 11.60 -17.08 -5.90
CA ARG A 25 11.92 -18.51 -6.07
C ARG A 25 13.40 -18.84 -5.92
N GLU A 26 14.29 -17.86 -6.12
CA GLU A 26 15.74 -18.03 -6.06
C GLU A 26 16.33 -17.56 -4.72
N ALA A 27 15.53 -16.93 -3.87
CA ALA A 27 15.99 -16.36 -2.61
C ALA A 27 16.41 -17.42 -1.61
N ASP A 28 17.58 -17.20 -0.96
CA ASP A 28 18.01 -17.97 0.23
C ASP A 28 17.34 -17.43 1.50
N VAL A 29 17.04 -16.13 1.52
CA VAL A 29 16.37 -15.46 2.65
C VAL A 29 15.29 -14.52 2.13
N VAL A 30 14.11 -14.59 2.72
CA VAL A 30 13.01 -13.66 2.49
C VAL A 30 12.69 -12.92 3.78
N VAL A 31 13.01 -11.62 3.79
CA VAL A 31 12.63 -10.72 4.90
C VAL A 31 11.33 -10.05 4.50
N HIS A 32 10.24 -10.26 5.26
CA HIS A 32 8.92 -9.82 4.84
C HIS A 32 8.15 -9.04 5.90
N ASP A 33 7.23 -8.19 5.44
CA ASP A 33 6.29 -7.46 6.29
C ASP A 33 5.05 -8.31 6.60
N ARG A 34 4.34 -7.96 7.65
CA ARG A 34 3.09 -8.61 8.05
C ARG A 34 1.97 -8.57 7.00
N LEU A 35 1.96 -7.54 6.13
CA LEU A 35 0.97 -7.42 5.06
C LEU A 35 1.19 -8.41 3.91
N VAL A 36 2.36 -9.03 3.84
CA VAL A 36 2.65 -10.08 2.86
C VAL A 36 1.88 -11.35 3.26
N ARG A 37 1.07 -11.86 2.35
CA ARG A 37 0.23 -13.02 2.62
C ARG A 37 1.01 -14.33 2.57
N PRO A 38 0.57 -15.37 3.31
CA PRO A 38 1.19 -16.69 3.27
C PRO A 38 1.26 -17.29 1.85
N GLU A 39 0.25 -17.04 1.00
CA GLU A 39 0.21 -17.53 -0.38
C GLU A 39 1.32 -16.90 -1.23
N MET A 40 1.75 -15.68 -0.91
CA MET A 40 2.89 -15.03 -1.55
C MET A 40 4.21 -15.65 -1.08
N LEU A 41 4.33 -15.90 0.23
CA LEU A 41 5.52 -16.55 0.81
C LEU A 41 5.70 -17.99 0.33
N ALA A 42 4.60 -18.68 0.02
CA ALA A 42 4.62 -20.03 -0.55
C ALA A 42 5.26 -20.11 -1.96
N LEU A 43 5.50 -18.98 -2.62
CA LEU A 43 6.24 -18.92 -3.88
C LEU A 43 7.77 -19.01 -3.68
N ALA A 44 8.26 -18.79 -2.48
CA ALA A 44 9.67 -18.96 -2.16
C ALA A 44 10.05 -20.45 -2.14
N ARG A 45 11.34 -20.73 -2.25
CA ARG A 45 11.87 -22.10 -2.09
C ARG A 45 11.49 -22.66 -0.72
N SER A 46 11.26 -23.96 -0.64
CA SER A 46 10.88 -24.63 0.61
C SER A 46 11.97 -24.62 1.70
N ASP A 47 13.22 -24.39 1.30
CA ASP A 47 14.41 -24.28 2.18
C ASP A 47 14.84 -22.82 2.38
N ALA A 48 14.10 -21.84 1.84
CA ALA A 48 14.37 -20.44 2.10
C ALA A 48 14.08 -20.09 3.57
N GLU A 49 14.97 -19.31 4.17
CA GLU A 49 14.74 -18.74 5.50
C GLU A 49 13.74 -17.59 5.40
N LEU A 50 12.63 -17.69 6.12
CA LEU A 50 11.61 -16.63 6.19
C LEU A 50 11.77 -15.84 7.48
N ILE A 51 11.97 -14.52 7.37
CA ILE A 51 12.14 -13.61 8.51
C ILE A 51 11.02 -12.59 8.52
N ASP A 52 10.10 -12.71 9.49
CA ASP A 52 9.04 -11.75 9.70
C ASP A 52 9.55 -10.54 10.49
N VAL A 53 9.53 -9.37 9.87
CA VAL A 53 9.86 -8.07 10.49
C VAL A 53 8.63 -7.21 10.73
N GLY A 54 7.44 -7.76 10.54
CA GLY A 54 6.17 -7.08 10.79
C GLY A 54 5.94 -6.80 12.27
N LYS A 55 5.31 -5.68 12.58
CA LYS A 55 4.94 -5.32 13.96
C LYS A 55 3.87 -6.26 14.48
N SER A 56 4.15 -7.03 15.52
CA SER A 56 3.16 -7.85 16.21
C SER A 56 2.39 -7.03 17.24
N PRO A 57 1.05 -7.11 17.32
CA PRO A 57 0.29 -6.50 18.41
C PRO A 57 0.72 -7.10 19.73
N GLY A 58 1.28 -6.27 20.65
CA GLY A 58 1.70 -6.70 21.99
C GLY A 58 3.06 -7.38 22.06
N GLY A 59 3.78 -7.55 20.95
CA GLY A 59 5.16 -8.04 20.90
C GLY A 59 6.21 -6.92 20.82
N PRO A 60 7.51 -7.23 20.95
CA PRO A 60 8.56 -6.26 20.67
C PRO A 60 8.42 -5.79 19.21
N SER A 61 8.32 -4.48 19.06
CA SER A 61 8.20 -3.88 17.71
C SER A 61 9.59 -3.82 17.08
N THR A 62 9.79 -4.54 15.98
CA THR A 62 10.98 -4.34 15.14
C THR A 62 10.98 -2.90 14.63
N THR A 63 11.99 -2.13 14.97
CA THR A 63 12.13 -0.75 14.50
C THR A 63 12.65 -0.73 13.06
N GLN A 64 12.52 0.41 12.37
CA GLN A 64 13.12 0.52 11.04
C GLN A 64 14.65 0.41 11.09
N ASP A 65 15.26 0.87 12.16
CA ASP A 65 16.72 0.76 12.36
C ASP A 65 17.14 -0.70 12.52
N ASP A 66 16.35 -1.52 13.22
CA ASP A 66 16.59 -2.96 13.32
C ASP A 66 16.49 -3.65 11.96
N ILE A 67 15.46 -3.29 11.16
CA ILE A 67 15.30 -3.82 9.80
C ILE A 67 16.47 -3.41 8.91
N ASN A 68 16.89 -2.15 8.98
CA ASN A 68 18.03 -1.64 8.23
C ASN A 68 19.33 -2.37 8.61
N ALA A 69 19.57 -2.57 9.91
CA ALA A 69 20.74 -3.31 10.40
C ALA A 69 20.73 -4.77 9.93
N LEU A 70 19.57 -5.44 10.00
CA LEU A 70 19.39 -6.80 9.51
C LEU A 70 19.68 -6.91 8.01
N LEU A 71 19.18 -5.99 7.20
CA LEU A 71 19.41 -6.00 5.74
C LEU A 71 20.89 -5.79 5.40
N VAL A 72 21.61 -4.97 6.17
CA VAL A 72 23.06 -4.78 6.01
C VAL A 72 23.82 -6.05 6.41
N GLU A 73 23.46 -6.70 7.52
CA GLU A 73 24.06 -7.96 7.96
C GLU A 73 23.86 -9.06 6.90
N LEU A 74 22.61 -9.26 6.46
CA LEU A 74 22.26 -10.25 5.45
C LEU A 74 22.95 -9.98 4.12
N GLY A 75 23.03 -8.71 3.71
CA GLY A 75 23.71 -8.29 2.48
C GLY A 75 25.21 -8.58 2.44
N ARG A 76 25.83 -8.87 3.59
CA ARG A 76 27.24 -9.30 3.72
C ARG A 76 27.41 -10.82 3.76
N SER A 77 26.33 -11.57 3.88
CA SER A 77 26.38 -13.02 4.11
C SER A 77 26.78 -13.87 2.89
N GLY A 78 26.78 -13.30 1.70
CA GLY A 78 26.99 -14.04 0.45
C GLY A 78 25.74 -14.73 -0.11
N ARG A 79 24.59 -14.61 0.57
CA ARG A 79 23.30 -15.24 0.23
C ARG A 79 22.47 -14.33 -0.69
N SER A 80 21.50 -14.91 -1.42
CA SER A 80 20.49 -14.18 -2.17
C SER A 80 19.37 -13.70 -1.23
N ILE A 81 19.19 -12.38 -1.11
CA ILE A 81 18.26 -11.79 -0.15
C ILE A 81 17.12 -11.09 -0.87
N VAL A 82 15.89 -11.45 -0.54
CA VAL A 82 14.69 -10.72 -0.95
C VAL A 82 14.07 -10.02 0.26
N ARG A 83 13.96 -8.70 0.21
CA ARG A 83 13.13 -7.90 1.11
C ARG A 83 11.76 -7.73 0.45
N LEU A 84 10.78 -8.51 0.86
CA LEU A 84 9.44 -8.55 0.27
C LEU A 84 8.50 -7.60 1.02
N LYS A 85 7.96 -6.60 0.31
CA LYS A 85 7.20 -5.48 0.88
C LYS A 85 5.80 -5.43 0.27
N GLY A 86 4.76 -5.25 1.09
CA GLY A 86 3.40 -5.05 0.57
C GLY A 86 3.31 -3.86 -0.39
N GLY A 87 2.55 -3.97 -1.45
CA GLY A 87 2.43 -2.95 -2.49
C GLY A 87 3.73 -2.75 -3.28
N ASP A 88 4.20 -1.52 -3.32
CA ASP A 88 5.44 -1.09 -3.97
C ASP A 88 6.46 -0.62 -2.93
N PRO A 89 7.76 -0.96 -3.05
CA PRO A 89 8.78 -0.59 -2.06
C PRO A 89 8.91 0.92 -1.83
N TYR A 90 8.69 1.73 -2.87
CA TYR A 90 8.89 3.18 -2.84
C TYR A 90 7.60 3.98 -2.63
N VAL A 91 6.43 3.32 -2.58
CA VAL A 91 5.15 3.99 -2.30
C VAL A 91 4.75 3.76 -0.85
N PHE A 92 5.12 4.69 0.03
CA PHE A 92 4.88 4.64 1.49
C PHE A 92 5.38 3.37 2.19
N GLY A 93 6.29 2.63 1.54
CA GLY A 93 6.86 1.37 2.04
C GLY A 93 8.20 1.54 2.76
N ARG A 94 8.73 2.76 2.89
CA ARG A 94 10.06 3.06 3.46
C ARG A 94 11.23 2.38 2.75
N GLY A 95 11.01 1.82 1.56
CA GLY A 95 12.08 1.18 0.76
C GLY A 95 13.20 2.14 0.37
N GLY A 96 12.92 3.45 0.28
CA GLY A 96 13.94 4.48 0.07
C GLY A 96 14.95 4.55 1.21
N GLU A 97 14.49 4.44 2.47
CA GLU A 97 15.36 4.40 3.66
C GLU A 97 16.21 3.13 3.68
N GLU A 98 15.61 1.97 3.36
CA GLU A 98 16.31 0.68 3.25
C GLU A 98 17.39 0.73 2.16
N ALA A 99 17.06 1.25 0.95
CA ALA A 99 17.99 1.42 -0.16
C ALA A 99 19.16 2.36 0.20
N GLU A 100 18.87 3.46 0.90
CA GLU A 100 19.89 4.42 1.32
C GLU A 100 20.90 3.80 2.29
N VAL A 101 20.43 3.01 3.25
CA VAL A 101 21.31 2.33 4.21
C VAL A 101 22.19 1.27 3.52
N LEU A 102 21.62 0.46 2.61
CA LEU A 102 22.37 -0.50 1.81
C LEU A 102 23.45 0.19 0.98
N ARG A 103 23.10 1.29 0.31
CA ARG A 103 24.05 2.10 -0.48
C ARG A 103 25.20 2.64 0.39
N ARG A 104 24.89 3.17 1.57
CA ARG A 104 25.91 3.67 2.52
C ARG A 104 26.81 2.57 3.02
N ALA A 105 26.29 1.35 3.17
CA ALA A 105 27.07 0.17 3.58
C ALA A 105 27.87 -0.49 2.45
N GLY A 106 27.80 0.04 1.21
CA GLY A 106 28.47 -0.52 0.04
C GLY A 106 27.89 -1.84 -0.44
N ILE A 107 26.62 -2.12 -0.11
CA ILE A 107 25.92 -3.33 -0.51
C ILE A 107 25.14 -3.06 -1.80
N ALA A 108 25.33 -3.92 -2.82
CA ALA A 108 24.57 -3.85 -4.06
C ALA A 108 23.09 -4.19 -3.78
N TYR A 109 22.18 -3.42 -4.36
CA TYR A 109 20.75 -3.68 -4.26
C TYR A 109 20.04 -3.42 -5.59
N GLU A 110 18.91 -4.08 -5.77
CA GLU A 110 17.98 -3.90 -6.89
C GLU A 110 16.61 -3.57 -6.30
N VAL A 111 15.88 -2.62 -6.90
CA VAL A 111 14.48 -2.35 -6.55
C VAL A 111 13.59 -2.88 -7.65
N VAL A 112 12.69 -3.78 -7.29
CA VAL A 112 11.69 -4.35 -8.19
C VAL A 112 10.34 -3.78 -7.81
N PRO A 113 9.74 -2.91 -8.65
CA PRO A 113 8.42 -2.34 -8.38
C PRO A 113 7.35 -3.40 -8.15
N GLY A 114 6.37 -3.03 -7.34
CA GLY A 114 5.14 -3.80 -7.17
C GLY A 114 3.91 -2.94 -7.46
N ILE A 115 2.75 -3.58 -7.63
CA ILE A 115 1.51 -2.84 -7.83
C ILE A 115 1.05 -2.28 -6.49
N THR A 116 1.07 -0.95 -6.37
CA THR A 116 0.60 -0.27 -5.16
C THR A 116 -0.91 -0.45 -4.98
N SER A 117 -1.37 -0.61 -3.72
CA SER A 117 -2.80 -0.65 -3.39
C SER A 117 -3.54 0.65 -3.77
N ALA A 118 -2.81 1.75 -3.95
CA ALA A 118 -3.39 3.01 -4.42
C ALA A 118 -4.04 2.91 -5.81
N VAL A 119 -3.58 1.99 -6.62
CA VAL A 119 -4.14 1.73 -7.97
C VAL A 119 -4.91 0.40 -8.00
N ALA A 120 -4.35 -0.64 -7.40
CA ALA A 120 -4.91 -1.98 -7.50
C ALA A 120 -6.22 -2.15 -6.71
N ALA A 121 -6.34 -1.57 -5.51
CA ALA A 121 -7.55 -1.72 -4.72
C ALA A 121 -8.75 -1.00 -5.35
N PRO A 122 -8.64 0.26 -5.82
CA PRO A 122 -9.71 0.88 -6.61
C PRO A 122 -10.08 0.07 -7.86
N ALA A 123 -9.10 -0.37 -8.64
CA ALA A 123 -9.34 -1.16 -9.85
C ALA A 123 -10.12 -2.45 -9.56
N ALA A 124 -9.75 -3.20 -8.51
CA ALA A 124 -10.46 -4.39 -8.07
C ALA A 124 -11.90 -4.10 -7.60
N ALA A 125 -12.17 -2.86 -7.21
CA ALA A 125 -13.51 -2.40 -6.86
C ALA A 125 -14.26 -1.79 -8.07
N GLY A 126 -13.69 -1.79 -9.28
CA GLY A 126 -14.29 -1.17 -10.47
C GLY A 126 -14.24 0.36 -10.47
N ILE A 127 -13.32 0.94 -9.68
CA ILE A 127 -13.14 2.39 -9.58
C ILE A 127 -11.89 2.79 -10.38
N PRO A 128 -12.03 3.48 -11.51
CA PRO A 128 -10.88 4.03 -12.22
C PRO A 128 -10.35 5.24 -11.46
N VAL A 129 -9.05 5.28 -11.10
CA VAL A 129 -8.48 6.45 -10.38
C VAL A 129 -8.36 7.69 -11.27
N THR A 130 -8.48 7.54 -12.59
CA THR A 130 -8.60 8.61 -13.57
C THR A 130 -9.72 8.29 -14.56
N HIS A 131 -10.46 9.30 -15.00
CA HIS A 131 -11.49 9.15 -16.01
C HIS A 131 -11.62 10.47 -16.80
N ARG A 132 -11.80 10.39 -18.13
CA ARG A 132 -11.82 11.56 -18.99
C ARG A 132 -12.81 12.63 -18.53
N ASP A 133 -13.99 12.21 -18.07
CA ASP A 133 -15.08 13.09 -17.71
C ASP A 133 -15.13 13.45 -16.22
N HIS A 134 -14.32 12.79 -15.38
CA HIS A 134 -14.36 12.95 -13.94
C HIS A 134 -13.07 13.53 -13.34
N ALA A 135 -11.92 12.94 -13.67
CA ALA A 135 -10.64 13.37 -13.10
C ALA A 135 -9.50 13.08 -14.05
N SER A 136 -8.76 14.12 -14.46
CA SER A 136 -7.58 13.99 -15.34
C SER A 136 -6.31 13.57 -14.61
N GLY A 137 -6.38 13.39 -13.30
CA GLY A 137 -5.25 12.95 -12.47
C GLY A 137 -5.71 12.48 -11.11
N PHE A 138 -4.77 11.91 -10.35
CA PHE A 138 -5.02 11.50 -8.97
C PHE A 138 -3.81 11.83 -8.09
N ALA A 139 -4.07 12.06 -6.81
CA ALA A 139 -3.06 12.25 -5.78
C ALA A 139 -3.13 11.09 -4.79
N VAL A 140 -1.97 10.49 -4.48
CA VAL A 140 -1.85 9.46 -3.46
C VAL A 140 -1.22 10.08 -2.21
N ILE A 141 -1.94 10.01 -1.10
CA ILE A 141 -1.52 10.54 0.18
C ILE A 141 -1.57 9.47 1.27
N THR A 142 -0.90 9.72 2.38
CA THR A 142 -0.98 8.88 3.57
C THR A 142 -1.57 9.67 4.72
N ALA A 143 -2.42 9.05 5.51
CA ALA A 143 -3.03 9.66 6.71
C ALA A 143 -2.69 8.85 7.96
N HIS A 144 -1.40 8.50 8.12
CA HIS A 144 -0.90 7.82 9.32
C HIS A 144 -0.82 8.77 10.54
N GLN A 145 -0.74 10.08 10.31
CA GLN A 145 -0.85 11.12 11.33
C GLN A 145 -2.29 11.58 11.50
N ASP A 146 -2.56 12.30 12.58
CA ASP A 146 -3.87 12.91 12.80
C ASP A 146 -4.10 14.06 11.80
N PRO A 147 -5.14 13.99 10.94
CA PRO A 147 -5.42 15.02 9.94
C PRO A 147 -5.61 16.43 10.51
N ALA A 148 -6.05 16.55 11.77
CA ALA A 148 -6.25 17.85 12.42
C ALA A 148 -4.93 18.56 12.77
N THR A 149 -3.85 17.80 12.97
CA THR A 149 -2.54 18.31 13.38
C THR A 149 -1.45 18.13 12.33
N ASP A 150 -1.72 17.31 11.31
CA ASP A 150 -0.77 17.04 10.22
C ASP A 150 -0.60 18.29 9.35
N ARG A 151 0.61 18.86 9.38
CA ARG A 151 1.02 20.00 8.56
C ARG A 151 1.85 19.60 7.34
N SER A 152 2.05 18.31 7.10
CA SER A 152 2.80 17.81 5.95
C SER A 152 1.99 17.85 4.65
N LEU A 153 0.65 17.95 4.75
CA LEU A 153 -0.29 18.04 3.64
C LEU A 153 -0.97 19.41 3.60
N ASP A 154 -1.05 19.99 2.42
CA ASP A 154 -1.89 21.16 2.13
C ASP A 154 -3.30 20.68 1.77
N TRP A 155 -4.15 20.54 2.78
CA TRP A 155 -5.52 20.03 2.63
C TRP A 155 -6.40 20.94 1.76
N GLU A 156 -6.19 22.26 1.84
CA GLU A 156 -6.90 23.25 1.02
C GLU A 156 -6.52 23.13 -0.46
N ALA A 157 -5.22 22.91 -0.76
CA ALA A 157 -4.78 22.66 -2.12
C ALA A 157 -5.33 21.33 -2.65
N LEU A 158 -5.34 20.27 -1.83
CA LEU A 158 -5.92 18.98 -2.19
C LEU A 158 -7.42 19.10 -2.48
N ALA A 159 -8.19 19.79 -1.65
CA ALA A 159 -9.63 19.99 -1.85
C ALA A 159 -9.94 20.76 -3.14
N ARG A 160 -9.08 21.73 -3.53
CA ARG A 160 -9.25 22.52 -4.76
C ARG A 160 -8.69 21.88 -6.02
N SER A 161 -7.92 20.79 -5.89
CA SER A 161 -7.15 20.22 -7.00
C SER A 161 -7.99 19.59 -8.12
N ARG A 162 -9.22 19.20 -7.82
CA ARG A 162 -10.10 18.41 -8.70
C ARG A 162 -9.50 17.05 -9.11
N LEU A 163 -8.53 16.57 -8.35
CA LEU A 163 -7.95 15.25 -8.52
C LEU A 163 -8.76 14.20 -7.76
N THR A 164 -8.70 12.97 -8.19
CA THR A 164 -9.07 11.86 -7.31
C THR A 164 -8.07 11.77 -6.17
N LEU A 165 -8.54 11.80 -4.93
CA LEU A 165 -7.68 11.57 -3.77
C LEU A 165 -7.73 10.10 -3.37
N VAL A 166 -6.57 9.47 -3.35
CA VAL A 166 -6.40 8.08 -2.89
C VAL A 166 -5.62 8.12 -1.59
N VAL A 167 -6.26 7.70 -0.48
CA VAL A 167 -5.66 7.78 0.84
C VAL A 167 -5.28 6.40 1.33
N LEU A 168 -4.00 6.20 1.58
CA LEU A 168 -3.45 5.01 2.21
C LEU A 168 -3.25 5.22 3.71
N MET A 169 -3.32 4.11 4.49
CA MET A 169 -3.17 4.11 5.96
C MET A 169 -4.16 5.03 6.71
N GLY A 170 -5.28 5.40 6.05
CA GLY A 170 -6.30 6.29 6.60
C GLY A 170 -7.53 5.59 7.19
N ALA A 171 -7.65 4.26 7.14
CA ALA A 171 -8.87 3.54 7.49
C ALA A 171 -9.41 3.89 8.89
N SER A 172 -8.56 3.88 9.92
CA SER A 172 -8.95 4.20 11.30
C SER A 172 -9.25 5.69 11.55
N ARG A 173 -8.97 6.54 10.57
CA ARG A 173 -9.15 8.00 10.62
C ARG A 173 -10.08 8.52 9.53
N ALA A 174 -10.85 7.65 8.90
CA ALA A 174 -11.67 7.99 7.74
C ALA A 174 -12.62 9.17 8.01
N ALA A 175 -13.28 9.18 9.16
CA ALA A 175 -14.14 10.30 9.59
C ALA A 175 -13.36 11.62 9.73
N ALA A 176 -12.21 11.61 10.39
CA ALA A 176 -11.39 12.81 10.57
C ALA A 176 -10.82 13.33 9.24
N ILE A 177 -10.50 12.42 8.30
CA ILE A 177 -10.08 12.79 6.95
C ILE A 177 -11.23 13.47 6.20
N ALA A 178 -12.43 12.90 6.29
CA ALA A 178 -13.62 13.48 5.67
C ALA A 178 -13.93 14.87 6.22
N GLU A 179 -13.97 15.04 7.54
CA GLU A 179 -14.16 16.31 8.22
C GLU A 179 -13.10 17.34 7.76
N ARG A 180 -11.84 16.96 7.78
CA ARG A 180 -10.74 17.85 7.37
C ARG A 180 -10.82 18.29 5.90
N LEU A 181 -11.26 17.42 4.99
CA LEU A 181 -11.47 17.76 3.58
C LEU A 181 -12.70 18.67 3.39
N VAL A 182 -13.77 18.44 4.13
CA VAL A 182 -14.96 19.32 4.11
C VAL A 182 -14.60 20.70 4.63
N ASP A 183 -13.87 20.80 5.74
CA ASP A 183 -13.38 22.07 6.30
C ASP A 183 -12.45 22.80 5.32
N ALA A 184 -11.69 22.04 4.52
CA ALA A 184 -10.85 22.57 3.46
C ALA A 184 -11.61 23.01 2.21
N GLY A 185 -12.93 22.83 2.17
CA GLY A 185 -13.83 23.29 1.11
C GLY A 185 -14.22 22.25 0.07
N LEU A 186 -13.95 20.96 0.30
CA LEU A 186 -14.48 19.90 -0.55
C LEU A 186 -15.97 19.66 -0.21
N ALA A 187 -16.80 19.52 -1.21
CA ALA A 187 -18.25 19.38 -1.01
C ALA A 187 -18.58 18.11 -0.17
N PRO A 188 -19.44 18.19 0.86
CA PRO A 188 -19.78 17.04 1.70
C PRO A 188 -20.43 15.88 0.94
N ASP A 189 -21.08 16.17 -0.19
CA ASP A 189 -21.71 15.20 -1.08
C ASP A 189 -20.74 14.63 -2.14
N THR A 190 -19.44 14.98 -2.09
CA THR A 190 -18.43 14.39 -2.95
C THR A 190 -18.45 12.87 -2.81
N PRO A 191 -18.49 12.11 -3.92
CA PRO A 191 -18.41 10.65 -3.87
C PRO A 191 -17.15 10.15 -3.15
N ALA A 192 -17.32 9.11 -2.35
CA ALA A 192 -16.24 8.47 -1.63
C ALA A 192 -16.42 6.94 -1.57
N ALA A 193 -15.33 6.21 -1.55
CA ALA A 193 -15.31 4.78 -1.38
C ALA A 193 -14.20 4.35 -0.43
N ALA A 194 -14.39 3.20 0.23
CA ALA A 194 -13.37 2.53 1.00
C ALA A 194 -13.27 1.06 0.54
N VAL A 195 -12.10 0.66 0.11
CA VAL A 195 -11.83 -0.70 -0.37
C VAL A 195 -10.97 -1.43 0.67
N HIS A 196 -11.61 -2.25 1.47
CA HIS A 196 -10.95 -3.12 2.44
C HIS A 196 -10.41 -4.35 1.73
N ARG A 197 -9.14 -4.69 1.99
CA ARG A 197 -8.44 -5.88 1.45
C ARG A 197 -8.61 -6.03 -0.07
N GLY A 198 -8.48 -4.92 -0.80
CA GLY A 198 -8.60 -4.91 -2.25
C GLY A 198 -7.75 -5.99 -2.92
N THR A 199 -8.29 -6.65 -3.95
CA THR A 199 -7.72 -7.79 -4.67
C THR A 199 -7.70 -9.13 -3.92
N GLN A 200 -8.19 -9.17 -2.69
CA GLN A 200 -8.20 -10.40 -1.88
C GLN A 200 -9.59 -11.05 -1.91
N PRO A 201 -9.72 -12.36 -1.65
CA PRO A 201 -11.00 -13.06 -1.72
C PRO A 201 -12.08 -12.53 -0.78
N ASP A 202 -11.68 -11.87 0.31
CA ASP A 202 -12.56 -11.25 1.30
C ASP A 202 -12.61 -9.72 1.16
N GLN A 203 -12.37 -9.19 -0.05
CA GLN A 203 -12.54 -7.79 -0.36
C GLN A 203 -13.94 -7.30 -0.01
N GLN A 204 -14.00 -6.14 0.63
CA GLN A 204 -15.24 -5.43 0.91
C GLN A 204 -15.13 -3.99 0.40
N VAL A 205 -16.23 -3.48 -0.15
CA VAL A 205 -16.28 -2.12 -0.70
C VAL A 205 -17.44 -1.37 -0.06
N TRP A 206 -17.13 -0.26 0.61
CA TRP A 206 -18.09 0.73 1.01
C TRP A 206 -18.11 1.85 -0.03
N ARG A 207 -19.29 2.36 -0.37
CA ARG A 207 -19.49 3.52 -1.24
C ARG A 207 -20.50 4.46 -0.63
N GLY A 208 -20.30 5.76 -0.79
CA GLY A 208 -21.19 6.78 -0.27
C GLY A 208 -20.66 8.19 -0.53
N ARG A 209 -21.04 9.11 0.32
CA ARG A 209 -20.59 10.50 0.27
C ARG A 209 -19.44 10.74 1.23
N LEU A 210 -18.66 11.76 0.98
CA LEU A 210 -17.56 12.16 1.85
C LEU A 210 -18.03 12.39 3.29
N ALA A 211 -19.16 13.06 3.48
CA ALA A 211 -19.73 13.32 4.81
C ALA A 211 -20.05 12.04 5.60
N ASP A 212 -20.30 10.92 4.92
CA ASP A 212 -20.63 9.63 5.54
C ASP A 212 -19.41 8.72 5.68
N LEU A 213 -18.27 9.13 5.15
CA LEU A 213 -17.05 8.32 5.19
C LEU A 213 -16.54 8.16 6.64
N GLY A 214 -16.58 6.93 7.13
CA GLY A 214 -16.20 6.62 8.52
C GLY A 214 -17.36 6.71 9.51
N SER A 215 -18.63 6.91 9.06
CA SER A 215 -19.82 6.75 9.89
C SER A 215 -19.93 5.33 10.47
N GLU A 216 -19.44 4.34 9.73
CA GLU A 216 -19.19 2.99 10.21
C GLU A 216 -17.66 2.69 10.23
N PRO A 217 -17.19 1.82 11.15
CA PRO A 217 -15.77 1.50 11.23
C PRO A 217 -15.23 0.85 9.97
N ILE A 218 -14.25 1.48 9.32
CA ILE A 218 -13.52 0.91 8.20
C ILE A 218 -12.36 0.09 8.74
N ARG A 219 -12.38 -1.22 8.45
CA ARG A 219 -11.34 -2.14 8.91
C ARG A 219 -10.05 -1.96 8.08
N PRO A 220 -8.87 -1.86 8.72
CA PRO A 220 -7.61 -1.93 8.00
C PRO A 220 -7.28 -3.37 7.55
N PRO A 221 -6.48 -3.58 6.47
CA PRO A 221 -6.00 -2.55 5.57
C PRO A 221 -7.10 -2.09 4.61
N ALA A 222 -7.22 -0.79 4.38
CA ALA A 222 -8.14 -0.26 3.38
C ALA A 222 -7.53 0.94 2.65
N THR A 223 -7.96 1.10 1.39
CA THR A 223 -7.67 2.25 0.54
C THR A 223 -8.93 3.09 0.42
N LEU A 224 -8.84 4.38 0.76
CA LEU A 224 -9.94 5.32 0.56
C LEU A 224 -9.78 6.00 -0.80
N VAL A 225 -10.90 6.20 -1.50
CA VAL A 225 -10.96 6.91 -2.79
C VAL A 225 -11.99 8.02 -2.67
N ILE A 226 -11.60 9.26 -2.94
CA ILE A 226 -12.46 10.44 -2.79
C ILE A 226 -12.42 11.23 -4.09
N GLY A 227 -13.58 11.49 -4.64
CA GLY A 227 -13.77 12.18 -5.93
C GLY A 227 -14.87 11.55 -6.76
N SER A 228 -15.27 12.20 -7.85
CA SER A 228 -16.40 11.76 -8.69
C SER A 228 -16.26 10.34 -9.24
N VAL A 229 -15.04 9.84 -9.43
CA VAL A 229 -14.79 8.46 -9.88
C VAL A 229 -15.24 7.38 -8.88
N ALA A 230 -15.44 7.75 -7.60
CA ALA A 230 -15.84 6.78 -6.58
C ALA A 230 -17.29 6.29 -6.73
N ASP A 231 -18.11 7.00 -7.51
CA ASP A 231 -19.45 6.54 -7.92
C ASP A 231 -19.42 5.48 -9.01
N GLU A 232 -18.31 5.37 -9.75
CA GLU A 232 -18.19 4.40 -10.84
C GLU A 232 -18.09 2.96 -10.29
N ASP A 233 -18.81 2.06 -10.94
CA ASP A 233 -18.69 0.62 -10.73
C ASP A 233 -18.57 -0.08 -12.08
N LEU A 234 -17.33 -0.16 -12.56
CA LEU A 234 -16.99 -0.76 -13.85
C LEU A 234 -16.59 -2.23 -13.75
N ARG A 235 -17.00 -2.93 -12.69
CA ARG A 235 -16.74 -4.37 -12.57
C ARG A 235 -17.47 -5.14 -13.64
N ASP A 236 -16.79 -6.13 -14.19
CA ASP A 236 -17.43 -7.10 -15.08
C ASP A 236 -18.37 -7.99 -14.27
N LEU A 237 -19.68 -7.75 -14.38
CA LEU A 237 -20.72 -8.50 -13.67
C LEU A 237 -20.86 -9.94 -14.17
N THR A 238 -20.16 -10.33 -15.24
CA THR A 238 -20.16 -11.71 -15.77
C THR A 238 -19.14 -12.60 -15.09
N GLN A 239 -18.20 -12.03 -14.32
CA GLN A 239 -17.24 -12.79 -13.54
C GLN A 239 -17.80 -13.10 -12.14
N PRO A 240 -17.84 -14.38 -11.70
CA PRO A 240 -18.20 -14.69 -10.33
C PRO A 240 -17.17 -14.09 -9.37
N GLY A 241 -17.66 -13.42 -8.34
CA GLY A 241 -16.84 -12.80 -7.29
C GLY A 241 -16.11 -13.81 -6.41
#